data_c23ba47c510e00c2b4ad2840d759b00b
#
_entry.id   c23ba47c510e00c2b4ad2840d759b00b
#
_cell.length_a   1.000
_cell.length_b   1.000
_cell.length_c   1.000
_cell.angle_alpha   90.00
_cell.angle_beta   90.00
_cell.angle_gamma   90.00
#
_symmetry.space_group_name_H-M   'P 1'
#
loop_
_entity.id
_entity.type
_entity.pdbx_description
1 polymer ?
#
loop_
_entity_poly.entity_id
_entity_poly.type
_entity_poly.pdbx_seq_one_letter_code
_entity_poly.pdbx_strand_id
1 'polypeptide(L)'
;MDDIQKQILELARKANVPDPVHYVDYAVEELAKDKINEIIRTCDCCEECCHGTKSIVGGNPHGSILMIGEYVLEEQNGSEAVIPFEGTPEGQMIHSVLNSLHVNEEQLIWMNVVNCYTHKVVNGKSLKRAPKTSEQETCQLYIDYAINSFKPLYIVLLGNIAMNVFKKGVVKQERGKWFYIRDSIKAMPTYSPTYIRQMEEIGDEFAEDYRKEFQEDLSKVFKEAQEEYPESDILLA
;
A
#
# COMPACT_ATOMS: atom_id res chain seq x y z
N MET A 1 12.02 11.46 21.51
CA MET A 1 12.83 10.20 21.34
C MET A 1 12.45 9.24 22.45
N ASP A 2 12.01 8.05 22.07
CA ASP A 2 11.78 6.95 23.00
C ASP A 2 13.11 6.29 23.43
N ASP A 3 13.03 5.25 24.27
CA ASP A 3 14.25 4.63 24.82
C ASP A 3 15.03 3.83 23.75
N ILE A 4 14.35 3.29 22.73
CA ILE A 4 15.00 2.59 21.62
C ILE A 4 15.77 3.58 20.77
N GLN A 5 15.15 4.69 20.39
CA GLN A 5 15.81 5.76 19.64
C GLN A 5 17.06 6.29 20.35
N LYS A 6 17.01 6.47 21.68
CA LYS A 6 18.18 6.89 22.47
C LYS A 6 19.32 5.87 22.43
N GLN A 7 18.99 4.57 22.54
CA GLN A 7 19.99 3.51 22.46
C GLN A 7 20.65 3.43 21.07
N ILE A 8 19.86 3.50 20.00
CA ILE A 8 20.39 3.53 18.63
C ILE A 8 21.28 4.75 18.42
N LEU A 9 20.85 5.95 18.90
CA LEU A 9 21.63 7.18 18.79
C LEU A 9 22.99 7.08 19.51
N GLU A 10 23.01 6.47 20.70
CA GLU A 10 24.25 6.26 21.44
C GLU A 10 25.21 5.31 20.70
N LEU A 11 24.67 4.23 20.13
CA LEU A 11 25.45 3.29 19.32
C LEU A 11 25.99 3.93 18.04
N ALA A 12 25.16 4.70 17.33
CA ALA A 12 25.54 5.42 16.12
C ALA A 12 26.66 6.44 16.38
N ARG A 13 26.55 7.18 17.50
CA ARG A 13 27.63 8.10 17.93
C ARG A 13 28.93 7.38 18.28
N LYS A 14 28.87 6.25 18.99
CA LYS A 14 30.04 5.41 19.30
C LYS A 14 30.68 4.84 18.03
N ALA A 15 29.90 4.52 17.01
CA ALA A 15 30.36 4.04 15.71
C ALA A 15 30.83 5.15 14.76
N ASN A 16 30.79 6.43 15.18
CA ASN A 16 31.15 7.60 14.37
C ASN A 16 30.31 7.70 13.07
N VAL A 17 29.01 7.38 13.12
CA VAL A 17 28.11 7.58 11.99
C VAL A 17 28.03 9.06 11.66
N PRO A 18 28.18 9.49 10.38
CA PRO A 18 28.28 10.91 10.00
C PRO A 18 27.08 11.77 10.42
N ASP A 19 25.87 11.22 10.32
CA ASP A 19 24.63 11.86 10.80
C ASP A 19 23.85 10.86 11.69
N PRO A 20 24.19 10.82 13.00
CA PRO A 20 23.61 9.82 13.89
C PRO A 20 22.13 10.07 14.21
N VAL A 21 21.60 11.27 14.01
CA VAL A 21 20.17 11.58 14.23
C VAL A 21 19.35 11.04 13.07
N HIS A 22 19.72 11.37 11.85
CA HIS A 22 19.07 10.84 10.65
C HIS A 22 19.16 9.29 10.59
N TYR A 23 20.29 8.71 10.98
CA TYR A 23 20.47 7.27 11.07
C TYR A 23 19.48 6.62 12.05
N VAL A 24 19.17 7.28 13.17
CA VAL A 24 18.18 6.77 14.14
C VAL A 24 16.79 6.70 13.52
N ASP A 25 16.36 7.77 12.85
CA ASP A 25 15.05 7.81 12.20
C ASP A 25 14.95 6.74 11.12
N TYR A 26 15.96 6.62 10.27
CA TYR A 26 16.08 5.56 9.27
C TYR A 26 15.98 4.16 9.89
N ALA A 27 16.79 3.86 10.90
CA ALA A 27 16.81 2.55 11.53
C ALA A 27 15.48 2.21 12.23
N VAL A 28 14.77 3.20 12.76
CA VAL A 28 13.46 3.01 13.41
C VAL A 28 12.38 2.62 12.39
N GLU A 29 12.36 3.23 11.22
CA GLU A 29 11.39 2.92 10.17
C GLU A 29 11.64 1.54 9.56
N GLU A 30 12.91 1.14 9.32
CA GLU A 30 13.25 -0.22 8.90
C GLU A 30 12.83 -1.27 9.94
N LEU A 31 13.14 -1.05 11.22
CA LEU A 31 12.71 -1.93 12.30
C LEU A 31 11.18 -2.02 12.43
N ALA A 32 10.47 -0.91 12.16
CA ALA A 32 9.02 -0.89 12.17
C ALA A 32 8.44 -1.73 11.03
N LYS A 33 9.03 -1.67 9.82
CA LYS A 33 8.65 -2.50 8.67
C LYS A 33 8.88 -3.98 8.94
N ASP A 34 10.04 -4.35 9.46
CA ASP A 34 10.36 -5.73 9.80
C ASP A 34 9.38 -6.28 10.85
N LYS A 35 9.09 -5.49 11.88
CA LYS A 35 8.18 -5.88 12.95
C LYS A 35 6.74 -6.05 12.47
N ILE A 36 6.21 -5.14 11.68
CA ILE A 36 4.84 -5.28 11.14
C ILE A 36 4.76 -6.51 10.22
N ASN A 37 5.78 -6.76 9.41
CA ASN A 37 5.83 -7.91 8.53
C ASN A 37 5.91 -9.24 9.30
N GLU A 38 6.65 -9.31 10.39
CA GLU A 38 6.66 -10.47 11.31
C GLU A 38 5.27 -10.72 11.91
N ILE A 39 4.62 -9.67 12.40
CA ILE A 39 3.26 -9.76 12.99
C ILE A 39 2.25 -10.20 11.92
N ILE A 40 2.32 -9.69 10.69
CA ILE A 40 1.42 -10.10 9.60
C ILE A 40 1.62 -11.57 9.26
N ARG A 41 2.87 -12.07 9.15
CA ARG A 41 3.16 -13.47 8.84
C ARG A 41 2.61 -14.43 9.89
N THR A 42 2.64 -14.04 11.16
CA THR A 42 2.19 -14.85 12.28
C THR A 42 0.79 -14.54 12.78
N CYS A 43 0.06 -13.62 12.11
CA CYS A 43 -1.27 -13.19 12.50
C CYS A 43 -2.28 -14.35 12.46
N ASP A 44 -3.06 -14.48 13.52
CA ASP A 44 -4.14 -15.46 13.72
C ASP A 44 -5.45 -14.82 14.20
N CYS A 45 -5.64 -13.52 13.92
CA CYS A 45 -6.75 -12.72 14.47
C CYS A 45 -8.13 -13.01 13.85
N CYS A 46 -8.20 -13.73 12.73
CA CYS A 46 -9.47 -14.09 12.07
C CYS A 46 -9.39 -15.48 11.42
N GLU A 47 -10.53 -16.07 11.04
CA GLU A 47 -10.60 -17.41 10.46
C GLU A 47 -9.78 -17.59 9.19
N GLU A 48 -9.68 -16.55 8.35
CA GLU A 48 -8.99 -16.61 7.05
C GLU A 48 -7.47 -16.55 7.19
N CYS A 49 -6.93 -15.98 8.28
CA CYS A 49 -5.51 -15.79 8.48
C CYS A 49 -4.71 -17.09 8.62
N CYS A 50 -5.38 -18.20 8.97
CA CYS A 50 -4.70 -19.47 9.24
C CYS A 50 -4.38 -20.29 7.99
N HIS A 51 -4.91 -19.95 6.80
CA HIS A 51 -5.00 -20.88 5.67
C HIS A 51 -4.55 -20.32 4.32
N GLY A 52 -3.92 -19.16 4.24
CA GLY A 52 -3.57 -18.56 2.95
C GLY A 52 -2.32 -17.71 2.96
N THR A 53 -1.90 -17.34 1.78
CA THR A 53 -0.81 -16.40 1.54
C THR A 53 -1.03 -15.09 2.29
N LYS A 54 0.03 -14.57 2.88
CA LYS A 54 0.05 -13.29 3.58
C LYS A 54 0.58 -12.18 2.67
N SER A 55 -0.06 -11.02 2.70
CA SER A 55 0.47 -9.81 2.09
C SER A 55 1.23 -9.01 3.14
N ILE A 56 2.50 -8.78 2.90
CA ILE A 56 3.37 -7.98 3.77
C ILE A 56 3.57 -6.58 3.22
N VAL A 57 4.03 -5.67 4.04
CA VAL A 57 4.42 -4.32 3.62
C VAL A 57 5.68 -4.41 2.75
N GLY A 58 5.60 -3.85 1.54
CA GLY A 58 6.69 -3.76 0.58
C GLY A 58 7.15 -2.33 0.33
N GLY A 59 8.13 -2.17 -0.54
CA GLY A 59 8.72 -0.88 -0.87
C GLY A 59 9.63 -0.32 0.21
N ASN A 60 9.93 0.96 0.10
CA ASN A 60 10.84 1.66 1.01
C ASN A 60 10.06 2.30 2.17
N PRO A 61 10.31 1.94 3.45
CA PRO A 61 9.59 2.50 4.59
C PRO A 61 9.82 4.02 4.77
N HIS A 62 10.87 4.58 4.13
CA HIS A 62 11.16 6.03 4.09
C HIS A 62 10.45 6.74 2.94
N GLY A 63 9.69 6.01 2.14
CA GLY A 63 8.95 6.56 1.02
C GLY A 63 7.87 7.55 1.48
N SER A 64 7.62 8.55 0.65
CA SER A 64 6.67 9.62 0.94
C SER A 64 5.22 9.24 0.63
N ILE A 65 5.00 8.16 -0.15
CA ILE A 65 3.69 7.80 -0.71
C ILE A 65 3.33 6.36 -0.34
N LEU A 66 2.25 6.19 0.40
CA LEU A 66 1.70 4.89 0.76
C LEU A 66 0.62 4.47 -0.24
N MET A 67 0.88 3.39 -0.97
CA MET A 67 -0.04 2.76 -1.92
C MET A 67 -0.82 1.65 -1.22
N ILE A 68 -2.14 1.79 -1.07
CA ILE A 68 -2.97 0.81 -0.37
C ILE A 68 -3.86 0.07 -1.37
N GLY A 69 -3.56 -1.22 -1.58
CA GLY A 69 -4.40 -2.16 -2.32
C GLY A 69 -5.51 -2.76 -1.46
N GLU A 70 -6.31 -3.63 -2.06
CA GLU A 70 -7.49 -4.18 -1.38
C GLU A 70 -7.16 -5.47 -0.60
N TYR A 71 -6.64 -6.50 -1.27
CA TYR A 71 -6.32 -7.82 -0.69
C TYR A 71 -5.50 -8.67 -1.65
N VAL A 72 -4.97 -9.81 -1.17
CA VAL A 72 -4.11 -10.73 -1.93
C VAL A 72 -4.82 -11.22 -3.20
N LEU A 73 -4.11 -11.19 -4.34
CA LEU A 73 -4.63 -11.62 -5.63
C LEU A 73 -4.55 -13.15 -5.78
N GLU A 74 -5.36 -13.71 -6.71
CA GLU A 74 -5.39 -15.15 -6.98
C GLU A 74 -4.03 -15.68 -7.41
N GLU A 75 -3.35 -14.95 -8.28
CA GLU A 75 -2.04 -15.30 -8.83
C GLU A 75 -0.94 -15.33 -7.76
N GLN A 76 -1.15 -14.64 -6.65
CA GLN A 76 -0.22 -14.62 -5.51
C GLN A 76 -0.47 -15.74 -4.50
N ASN A 77 -1.63 -16.42 -4.60
CA ASN A 77 -1.98 -17.47 -3.65
C ASN A 77 -1.06 -18.69 -3.81
N GLY A 78 -0.65 -19.27 -2.68
CA GLY A 78 0.27 -20.40 -2.61
C GLY A 78 1.71 -20.03 -2.24
N SER A 79 2.05 -18.74 -2.21
CA SER A 79 3.30 -18.24 -1.67
C SER A 79 3.21 -18.06 -0.15
N GLU A 80 4.33 -18.12 0.56
CA GLU A 80 4.35 -17.89 2.01
C GLU A 80 4.00 -16.44 2.36
N ALA A 81 4.62 -15.50 1.67
CA ALA A 81 4.32 -14.07 1.79
C ALA A 81 4.57 -13.37 0.46
N VAL A 82 3.78 -12.31 0.20
CA VAL A 82 3.86 -11.52 -1.04
C VAL A 82 3.77 -10.03 -0.74
N ILE A 83 4.37 -9.22 -1.59
CA ILE A 83 4.13 -7.77 -1.64
C ILE A 83 2.89 -7.52 -2.52
N PRO A 84 2.04 -6.53 -2.20
CA PRO A 84 0.88 -6.22 -3.03
C PRO A 84 1.24 -6.06 -4.50
N PHE A 85 0.49 -6.74 -5.37
CA PHE A 85 0.63 -6.73 -6.83
C PHE A 85 1.93 -7.34 -7.41
N GLU A 86 2.94 -7.66 -6.60
CA GLU A 86 4.20 -8.22 -7.08
C GLU A 86 3.98 -9.52 -7.87
N GLY A 87 4.60 -9.60 -9.06
CA GLY A 87 4.51 -10.76 -9.95
C GLY A 87 3.16 -10.95 -10.64
N THR A 88 2.24 -9.98 -10.56
CA THR A 88 0.90 -10.07 -11.14
C THR A 88 0.73 -9.20 -12.39
N PRO A 89 -0.24 -9.49 -13.27
CA PRO A 89 -0.59 -8.60 -14.38
C PRO A 89 -1.03 -7.21 -13.94
N GLU A 90 -1.73 -7.09 -12.81
CA GLU A 90 -2.09 -5.82 -12.20
C GLU A 90 -0.85 -5.02 -11.80
N GLY A 91 0.16 -5.68 -11.23
CA GLY A 91 1.45 -5.07 -10.92
C GLY A 91 2.17 -4.58 -12.17
N GLN A 92 2.19 -5.37 -13.23
CA GLN A 92 2.76 -4.95 -14.51
C GLN A 92 2.07 -3.69 -15.08
N MET A 93 0.73 -3.62 -14.97
CA MET A 93 -0.02 -2.44 -15.36
C MET A 93 0.36 -1.22 -14.53
N ILE A 94 0.44 -1.36 -13.21
CA ILE A 94 0.84 -0.27 -12.30
C ILE A 94 2.25 0.21 -12.66
N HIS A 95 3.23 -0.69 -12.74
CA HIS A 95 4.62 -0.33 -13.09
C HIS A 95 4.72 0.34 -14.46
N SER A 96 3.91 -0.08 -15.44
CA SER A 96 3.86 0.60 -16.74
C SER A 96 3.42 2.07 -16.60
N VAL A 97 2.44 2.35 -15.74
CA VAL A 97 1.98 3.71 -15.46
C VAL A 97 3.05 4.49 -14.70
N LEU A 98 3.63 3.93 -13.64
CA LEU A 98 4.69 4.57 -12.85
C LEU A 98 5.89 4.95 -13.72
N ASN A 99 6.33 4.03 -14.58
CA ASN A 99 7.42 4.26 -15.52
C ASN A 99 7.09 5.38 -16.52
N SER A 100 5.86 5.41 -17.06
CA SER A 100 5.43 6.47 -17.99
C SER A 100 5.37 7.85 -17.34
N LEU A 101 5.22 7.90 -16.02
CA LEU A 101 5.20 9.12 -15.22
C LEU A 101 6.58 9.44 -14.61
N HIS A 102 7.61 8.63 -14.87
CA HIS A 102 8.95 8.77 -14.29
C HIS A 102 8.96 8.79 -12.76
N VAL A 103 8.09 7.99 -12.12
CA VAL A 103 8.03 7.92 -10.66
C VAL A 103 9.25 7.21 -10.10
N ASN A 104 9.86 7.79 -9.08
CA ASN A 104 10.88 7.11 -8.29
C ASN A 104 10.22 6.11 -7.34
N GLU A 105 10.31 4.82 -7.64
CA GLU A 105 9.68 3.76 -6.84
C GLU A 105 10.24 3.64 -5.42
N GLU A 106 11.43 4.20 -5.14
CA GLU A 106 11.97 4.34 -3.77
C GLU A 106 11.14 5.28 -2.89
N GLN A 107 10.23 6.04 -3.48
CA GLN A 107 9.27 6.87 -2.74
C GLN A 107 7.97 6.14 -2.38
N LEU A 108 7.85 4.86 -2.74
CA LEU A 108 6.61 4.10 -2.58
C LEU A 108 6.71 3.08 -1.45
N ILE A 109 5.65 3.04 -0.65
CA ILE A 109 5.37 2.01 0.35
C ILE A 109 4.12 1.26 -0.11
N TRP A 110 4.10 -0.06 -0.01
CA TRP A 110 3.00 -0.90 -0.49
C TRP A 110 2.38 -1.70 0.64
N MET A 111 1.06 -1.69 0.75
CA MET A 111 0.32 -2.60 1.62
C MET A 111 -1.09 -2.87 1.09
N ASN A 112 -1.76 -3.87 1.64
CA ASN A 112 -3.17 -4.15 1.40
C ASN A 112 -4.02 -3.82 2.64
N VAL A 113 -5.32 -3.57 2.41
CA VAL A 113 -6.30 -3.45 3.51
C VAL A 113 -6.41 -4.77 4.26
N VAL A 114 -6.54 -5.88 3.52
CA VAL A 114 -6.60 -7.23 4.10
C VAL A 114 -5.35 -8.01 3.70
N ASN A 115 -4.58 -8.37 4.71
CA ASN A 115 -3.26 -8.98 4.54
C ASN A 115 -3.31 -10.50 4.37
N CYS A 116 -4.45 -11.07 3.99
CA CYS A 116 -4.62 -12.50 3.76
C CYS A 116 -5.34 -12.77 2.45
N TYR A 117 -5.02 -13.92 1.83
CA TYR A 117 -5.83 -14.43 0.74
C TYR A 117 -7.19 -14.87 1.27
N THR A 118 -8.26 -14.24 0.79
CA THR A 118 -9.63 -14.51 1.23
C THR A 118 -10.36 -15.43 0.27
N HIS A 119 -10.92 -16.53 0.78
CA HIS A 119 -11.57 -17.55 -0.03
C HIS A 119 -12.84 -18.08 0.64
N LYS A 120 -13.59 -18.86 -0.11
CA LYS A 120 -14.71 -19.68 0.39
C LYS A 120 -14.62 -21.08 -0.22
N VAL A 121 -15.04 -22.07 0.52
CA VAL A 121 -15.09 -23.44 0.01
C VAL A 121 -16.50 -23.70 -0.54
N VAL A 122 -16.58 -24.05 -1.84
CA VAL A 122 -17.84 -24.42 -2.52
C VAL A 122 -17.60 -25.76 -3.22
N ASN A 123 -18.38 -26.76 -2.85
CA ASN A 123 -18.28 -28.13 -3.38
C ASN A 123 -16.83 -28.69 -3.30
N GLY A 124 -16.14 -28.43 -2.19
CA GLY A 124 -14.75 -28.88 -1.94
C GLY A 124 -13.68 -28.10 -2.70
N LYS A 125 -14.03 -27.05 -3.44
CA LYS A 125 -13.09 -26.16 -4.12
C LYS A 125 -12.95 -24.83 -3.37
N SER A 126 -11.73 -24.39 -3.18
CA SER A 126 -11.44 -23.04 -2.71
C SER A 126 -11.65 -22.03 -3.84
N LEU A 127 -12.47 -21.03 -3.60
CA LEU A 127 -12.76 -19.96 -4.56
C LEU A 127 -12.46 -18.61 -3.89
N LYS A 128 -11.69 -17.75 -4.55
CA LYS A 128 -11.46 -16.38 -4.11
C LYS A 128 -12.76 -15.63 -3.85
N ARG A 129 -12.78 -14.78 -2.86
CA ARG A 129 -13.88 -13.86 -2.57
C ARG A 129 -13.34 -12.51 -2.09
N ALA A 130 -14.17 -11.49 -2.16
CA ALA A 130 -13.88 -10.24 -1.48
C ALA A 130 -13.85 -10.44 0.06
N PRO A 131 -13.01 -9.70 0.79
CA PRO A 131 -12.96 -9.77 2.23
C PRO A 131 -14.26 -9.27 2.88
N LYS A 132 -14.64 -9.90 3.98
CA LYS A 132 -15.76 -9.47 4.83
C LYS A 132 -15.40 -8.15 5.53
N THR A 133 -16.42 -7.38 5.93
CA THR A 133 -16.20 -6.14 6.71
C THR A 133 -15.44 -6.41 8.00
N SER A 134 -15.75 -7.49 8.72
CA SER A 134 -15.03 -7.88 9.94
C SER A 134 -13.53 -8.17 9.71
N GLU A 135 -13.17 -8.72 8.55
CA GLU A 135 -11.78 -8.97 8.20
C GLU A 135 -11.04 -7.65 7.89
N GLN A 136 -11.72 -6.72 7.21
CA GLN A 136 -11.20 -5.37 6.95
C GLN A 136 -10.97 -4.60 8.27
N GLU A 137 -11.97 -4.63 9.19
CA GLU A 137 -11.87 -3.99 10.51
C GLU A 137 -10.74 -4.59 11.34
N THR A 138 -10.59 -5.92 11.34
CA THR A 138 -9.49 -6.60 12.04
C THR A 138 -8.14 -6.20 11.49
N CYS A 139 -8.00 -6.10 10.17
CA CYS A 139 -6.73 -5.74 9.53
C CYS A 139 -6.41 -4.24 9.57
N GLN A 140 -7.37 -3.37 9.89
CA GLN A 140 -7.15 -1.92 9.93
C GLN A 140 -6.03 -1.51 10.88
N LEU A 141 -5.79 -2.25 11.94
CA LEU A 141 -4.71 -2.00 12.89
C LEU A 141 -3.32 -1.94 12.23
N TYR A 142 -3.10 -2.73 11.15
CA TYR A 142 -1.84 -2.72 10.40
C TYR A 142 -1.66 -1.44 9.58
N ILE A 143 -2.77 -0.92 9.00
CA ILE A 143 -2.75 0.36 8.29
C ILE A 143 -2.43 1.49 9.28
N ASP A 144 -3.07 1.49 10.44
CA ASP A 144 -2.82 2.49 11.48
C ASP A 144 -1.37 2.44 11.99
N TYR A 145 -0.82 1.24 12.16
CA TYR A 145 0.58 1.06 12.52
C TYR A 145 1.52 1.61 11.43
N ALA A 146 1.27 1.27 10.15
CA ALA A 146 2.07 1.74 9.03
C ALA A 146 2.05 3.28 8.91
N ILE A 147 0.88 3.90 8.98
CA ILE A 147 0.74 5.37 8.94
C ILE A 147 1.49 6.04 10.09
N ASN A 148 1.42 5.47 11.30
CA ASN A 148 2.10 6.04 12.47
C ASN A 148 3.62 5.89 12.41
N SER A 149 4.11 4.78 11.84
CA SER A 149 5.54 4.46 11.82
C SER A 149 6.25 5.09 10.63
N PHE A 150 5.67 5.01 9.44
CA PHE A 150 6.29 5.48 8.19
C PHE A 150 5.95 6.95 7.87
N LYS A 151 4.90 7.50 8.48
CA LYS A 151 4.47 8.91 8.34
C LYS A 151 4.41 9.38 6.87
N PRO A 152 3.71 8.65 5.99
CA PRO A 152 3.62 9.04 4.60
C PRO A 152 2.99 10.43 4.46
N LEU A 153 3.44 11.19 3.47
CA LEU A 153 2.87 12.49 3.15
C LEU A 153 1.57 12.35 2.35
N TYR A 154 1.52 11.31 1.50
CA TYR A 154 0.40 11.01 0.63
C TYR A 154 -0.04 9.55 0.76
N ILE A 155 -1.33 9.32 0.57
CA ILE A 155 -1.90 7.96 0.50
C ILE A 155 -2.70 7.83 -0.80
N VAL A 156 -2.39 6.80 -1.59
CA VAL A 156 -3.19 6.41 -2.76
C VAL A 156 -4.02 5.18 -2.41
N LEU A 157 -5.32 5.28 -2.61
CA LEU A 157 -6.29 4.24 -2.25
C LEU A 157 -6.77 3.54 -3.53
N LEU A 158 -6.29 2.31 -3.75
CA LEU A 158 -6.51 1.53 -4.96
C LEU A 158 -7.79 0.68 -4.83
N GLY A 159 -8.94 1.27 -5.11
CA GLY A 159 -10.24 0.59 -5.12
C GLY A 159 -11.19 0.96 -3.98
N ASN A 160 -12.40 0.40 -4.06
CA ASN A 160 -13.49 0.70 -3.12
C ASN A 160 -13.18 0.26 -1.69
N ILE A 161 -12.56 -0.90 -1.50
CA ILE A 161 -12.24 -1.43 -0.18
C ILE A 161 -11.20 -0.53 0.48
N ALA A 162 -10.14 -0.16 -0.25
CA ALA A 162 -9.11 0.75 0.26
C ALA A 162 -9.68 2.12 0.62
N MET A 163 -10.50 2.71 -0.26
CA MET A 163 -11.14 4.00 0.02
C MET A 163 -12.07 3.92 1.25
N ASN A 164 -12.88 2.86 1.36
CA ASN A 164 -13.89 2.76 2.41
C ASN A 164 -13.33 2.53 3.82
N VAL A 165 -12.04 2.26 3.97
CA VAL A 165 -11.35 2.31 5.28
C VAL A 165 -11.41 3.72 5.87
N PHE A 166 -11.25 4.74 5.04
CA PHE A 166 -11.11 6.14 5.48
C PHE A 166 -12.31 7.01 5.12
N LYS A 167 -12.92 6.76 3.97
CA LYS A 167 -14.02 7.57 3.43
C LYS A 167 -15.07 6.68 2.78
N LYS A 168 -16.27 6.65 3.34
CA LYS A 168 -17.38 5.89 2.76
C LYS A 168 -17.84 6.50 1.43
N GLY A 169 -18.06 5.65 0.45
CA GLY A 169 -18.48 6.09 -0.90
C GLY A 169 -18.22 5.06 -1.98
N VAL A 170 -18.27 5.51 -3.22
CA VAL A 170 -17.98 4.72 -4.43
C VAL A 170 -16.82 5.38 -5.17
N VAL A 171 -15.77 4.62 -5.45
CA VAL A 171 -14.55 5.13 -6.13
C VAL A 171 -14.89 5.86 -7.43
N LYS A 172 -15.81 5.38 -8.24
CA LYS A 172 -16.22 6.03 -9.49
C LYS A 172 -16.65 7.49 -9.28
N GLN A 173 -17.18 7.85 -8.11
CA GLN A 173 -17.62 9.22 -7.79
C GLN A 173 -16.54 10.03 -7.08
N GLU A 174 -15.64 9.36 -6.35
CA GLU A 174 -14.67 10.00 -5.47
C GLU A 174 -13.24 9.99 -6.01
N ARG A 175 -12.96 9.22 -7.08
CA ARG A 175 -11.62 9.17 -7.69
C ARG A 175 -11.12 10.56 -8.10
N GLY A 176 -9.83 10.73 -8.03
CA GLY A 176 -9.17 11.97 -8.43
C GLY A 176 -9.46 13.18 -7.52
N LYS A 177 -10.20 12.99 -6.41
CA LYS A 177 -10.50 14.05 -5.45
C LYS A 177 -9.68 13.86 -4.18
N TRP A 178 -9.06 14.93 -3.73
CA TRP A 178 -8.34 14.96 -2.47
C TRP A 178 -9.28 14.96 -1.27
N PHE A 179 -8.87 14.25 -0.22
CA PHE A 179 -9.38 14.41 1.14
C PHE A 179 -8.22 14.20 2.14
N TYR A 180 -8.46 14.54 3.41
CA TYR A 180 -7.43 14.43 4.42
C TYR A 180 -7.71 13.27 5.38
N ILE A 181 -6.65 12.52 5.71
CA ILE A 181 -6.63 11.52 6.77
C ILE A 181 -5.89 12.15 7.95
N ARG A 182 -6.49 12.08 9.16
CA ARG A 182 -5.91 12.65 10.39
C ARG A 182 -5.48 14.12 10.22
N ASP A 183 -6.27 14.89 9.46
CA ASP A 183 -6.10 16.33 9.21
C ASP A 183 -4.80 16.77 8.52
N SER A 184 -3.87 15.86 8.22
CA SER A 184 -2.55 16.20 7.69
C SER A 184 -2.14 15.42 6.45
N ILE A 185 -2.58 14.17 6.29
CA ILE A 185 -2.15 13.30 5.19
C ILE A 185 -3.13 13.45 4.04
N LYS A 186 -2.66 13.89 2.88
CA LYS A 186 -3.47 13.95 1.66
C LYS A 186 -3.73 12.55 1.12
N ALA A 187 -4.98 12.23 0.86
CA ALA A 187 -5.35 10.94 0.29
C ALA A 187 -6.19 11.10 -0.97
N MET A 188 -5.94 10.23 -1.95
CA MET A 188 -6.68 10.19 -3.21
C MET A 188 -7.11 8.76 -3.54
N PRO A 189 -8.42 8.52 -3.72
CA PRO A 189 -8.91 7.26 -4.25
C PRO A 189 -8.80 7.22 -5.77
N THR A 190 -8.50 6.04 -6.30
CA THR A 190 -8.55 5.72 -7.73
C THR A 190 -9.07 4.32 -7.94
N TYR A 191 -9.26 3.91 -9.18
CA TYR A 191 -9.73 2.55 -9.49
C TYR A 191 -8.77 1.48 -8.96
N SER A 192 -9.34 0.33 -8.58
CA SER A 192 -8.55 -0.87 -8.35
C SER A 192 -7.95 -1.36 -9.66
N PRO A 193 -6.65 -1.66 -9.72
CA PRO A 193 -6.03 -2.31 -10.87
C PRO A 193 -6.74 -3.61 -11.28
N THR A 194 -7.20 -4.39 -10.30
CA THR A 194 -7.99 -5.61 -10.54
C THR A 194 -9.32 -5.30 -11.24
N TYR A 195 -9.99 -4.22 -10.86
CA TYR A 195 -11.23 -3.80 -11.52
C TYR A 195 -10.99 -3.41 -12.98
N ILE A 196 -9.96 -2.61 -13.27
CA ILE A 196 -9.61 -2.21 -14.63
C ILE A 196 -9.38 -3.46 -15.49
N ARG A 197 -8.56 -4.39 -15.00
CA ARG A 197 -8.24 -5.63 -15.70
C ARG A 197 -9.48 -6.50 -15.96
N GLN A 198 -10.37 -6.62 -14.98
CA GLN A 198 -11.63 -7.35 -15.16
C GLN A 198 -12.50 -6.71 -16.25
N MET A 199 -12.56 -5.39 -16.33
CA MET A 199 -13.31 -4.71 -17.39
C MET A 199 -12.69 -4.92 -18.77
N GLU A 200 -11.36 -4.92 -18.86
CA GLU A 200 -10.64 -5.29 -20.10
C GLU A 200 -10.92 -6.73 -20.53
N GLU A 201 -10.88 -7.69 -19.60
CA GLU A 201 -11.11 -9.11 -19.88
C GLU A 201 -12.52 -9.42 -20.39
N ILE A 202 -13.53 -8.72 -19.90
CA ILE A 202 -14.91 -8.88 -20.37
C ILE A 202 -15.23 -8.01 -21.60
N GLY A 203 -14.29 -7.19 -22.06
CA GLY A 203 -14.48 -6.32 -23.22
C GLY A 203 -15.44 -5.14 -22.95
N ASP A 204 -15.43 -4.61 -21.72
CA ASP A 204 -16.24 -3.43 -21.37
C ASP A 204 -15.81 -2.23 -22.23
N GLU A 205 -16.78 -1.50 -22.79
CA GLU A 205 -16.55 -0.38 -23.69
C GLU A 205 -15.81 0.81 -23.03
N PHE A 206 -15.83 0.90 -21.69
CA PHE A 206 -15.16 1.93 -20.92
C PHE A 206 -13.84 1.49 -20.28
N ALA A 207 -13.36 0.28 -20.56
CA ALA A 207 -12.15 -0.26 -19.93
C ALA A 207 -10.91 0.61 -20.18
N GLU A 208 -10.78 1.16 -21.40
CA GLU A 208 -9.69 2.09 -21.74
C GLU A 208 -9.81 3.42 -20.99
N ASP A 209 -11.03 3.92 -20.80
CA ASP A 209 -11.28 5.14 -20.01
C ASP A 209 -10.89 4.94 -18.55
N TYR A 210 -11.23 3.78 -17.93
CA TYR A 210 -10.83 3.48 -16.56
C TYR A 210 -9.30 3.44 -16.40
N ARG A 211 -8.59 2.86 -17.37
CA ARG A 211 -7.12 2.85 -17.38
C ARG A 211 -6.53 4.25 -17.50
N LYS A 212 -7.08 5.07 -18.40
CA LYS A 212 -6.66 6.46 -18.58
C LYS A 212 -6.92 7.29 -17.33
N GLU A 213 -8.11 7.17 -16.76
CA GLU A 213 -8.48 7.85 -15.52
C GLU A 213 -7.58 7.44 -14.34
N PHE A 214 -7.21 6.16 -14.23
CA PHE A 214 -6.24 5.68 -13.26
C PHE A 214 -4.87 6.34 -13.43
N GLN A 215 -4.38 6.44 -14.67
CA GLN A 215 -3.11 7.12 -14.97
C GLN A 215 -3.17 8.63 -14.65
N GLU A 216 -4.29 9.29 -14.97
CA GLU A 216 -4.51 10.70 -14.64
C GLU A 216 -4.50 10.95 -13.13
N ASP A 217 -5.15 10.08 -12.35
CA ASP A 217 -5.18 10.16 -10.89
C ASP A 217 -3.78 10.02 -10.29
N LEU A 218 -3.02 9.01 -10.73
CA LEU A 218 -1.64 8.82 -10.29
C LEU A 218 -0.76 9.99 -10.71
N SER A 219 -0.87 10.47 -11.95
CA SER A 219 -0.13 11.64 -12.42
C SER A 219 -0.38 12.87 -11.54
N LYS A 220 -1.63 13.08 -11.13
CA LYS A 220 -1.99 14.19 -10.24
C LYS A 220 -1.32 14.05 -8.87
N VAL A 221 -1.32 12.84 -8.28
CA VAL A 221 -0.68 12.60 -6.98
C VAL A 221 0.81 12.89 -7.05
N PHE A 222 1.51 12.28 -7.99
CA PHE A 222 2.97 12.36 -8.05
C PHE A 222 3.47 13.76 -8.42
N LYS A 223 2.78 14.47 -9.31
CA LYS A 223 3.11 15.86 -9.65
C LYS A 223 2.92 16.79 -8.47
N GLU A 224 1.77 16.70 -7.79
CA GLU A 224 1.48 17.54 -6.63
C GLU A 224 2.46 17.24 -5.48
N ALA A 225 2.78 15.97 -5.26
CA ALA A 225 3.75 15.58 -4.26
C ALA A 225 5.16 16.11 -4.58
N GLN A 226 5.61 16.06 -5.84
CA GLN A 226 6.89 16.63 -6.26
C GLN A 226 6.91 18.16 -6.14
N GLU A 227 5.80 18.83 -6.46
CA GLU A 227 5.70 20.29 -6.34
C GLU A 227 5.72 20.76 -4.87
N GLU A 228 5.06 20.04 -3.97
CA GLU A 228 5.06 20.35 -2.53
C GLU A 228 6.36 19.97 -1.83
N TYR A 229 7.03 18.92 -2.30
CA TYR A 229 8.26 18.37 -1.71
C TYR A 229 9.33 18.18 -2.78
N PRO A 230 9.88 19.25 -3.36
CA PRO A 230 10.85 19.17 -4.47
C PRO A 230 12.15 18.45 -4.08
N GLU A 231 12.50 18.41 -2.79
CA GLU A 231 13.69 17.73 -2.26
C GLU A 231 13.53 16.20 -2.17
N SER A 232 12.30 15.66 -2.38
CA SER A 232 12.01 14.24 -2.12
C SER A 232 12.20 13.32 -3.32
N ASP A 233 12.62 13.85 -4.48
CA ASP A 233 12.88 13.07 -5.70
C ASP A 233 11.73 12.09 -6.06
N ILE A 234 10.49 12.54 -5.97
CA ILE A 234 9.31 11.71 -6.25
C ILE A 234 9.22 11.36 -7.73
N LEU A 235 9.58 12.30 -8.61
CA LEU A 235 9.71 12.08 -10.05
C LEU A 235 11.20 12.10 -10.44
N LEU A 236 11.60 11.11 -11.22
CA LEU A 236 12.93 11.07 -11.81
C LEU A 236 13.04 12.11 -12.94
N ALA A 237 14.19 12.75 -13.08
CA ALA A 237 14.47 13.75 -14.09
C ALA A 237 14.47 13.18 -15.53
#